data_3a17066357c4eddb0cdef3f1bb003862
#
_entry.id   3a17066357c4eddb0cdef3f1bb003862
#
_cell.length_a   1.000
_cell.length_b   1.000
_cell.length_c   1.000
_cell.angle_alpha   90.00
_cell.angle_beta   90.00
_cell.angle_gamma   90.00
#
_symmetry.space_group_name_H-M   'P 1'
#
loop_
_entity.id
_entity.type
_entity.pdbx_description
1 polymer ?
#
loop_
_entity_poly.entity_id
_entity_poly.type
_entity_poly.pdbx_seq_one_letter_code
_entity_poly.pdbx_strand_id
1 'polypeptide(L)'
;MELRDILKKVVLLGDGGVGKTSLIARYVVNKFDDKYIATIGTKVSRKDIQFVKPDLIINLRMMIWDILGQKEYSKIRSASLSGAQGLILVGDLSRAETIGSLKDFWLKEVGIIVGEIPTVIVGNKTDLAERGSMSEMLLESMGQKLGCPTALCSAKTGENVENLFNILGELLVAEVAATRVKTKEKPPQTLAQVVDFIVQDFCAQYGDLEKAMLIVQHQFEDAGVDIRKPQKEAVLHALDGLAKAEELSLTKSVARVNLEERQRMVILAKG
;
A
#
# COMPACT_ATOMS: atom_id res chain seq x y z
N MET A 1 19.12 10.68 -13.27
CA MET A 1 18.53 9.54 -12.53
C MET A 1 17.58 10.15 -11.53
N GLU A 2 16.28 9.94 -11.68
CA GLU A 2 15.24 10.50 -10.81
C GLU A 2 15.19 9.69 -9.52
N LEU A 3 15.00 10.35 -8.36
CA LEU A 3 14.82 9.69 -7.06
C LEU A 3 13.37 9.90 -6.61
N ARG A 4 12.71 8.82 -6.21
CA ARG A 4 11.34 8.87 -5.65
C ARG A 4 11.27 8.14 -4.33
N ASP A 5 10.71 8.82 -3.34
CA ASP A 5 10.37 8.24 -2.05
C ASP A 5 8.86 7.94 -2.04
N ILE A 6 8.51 6.67 -1.80
CA ILE A 6 7.12 6.24 -1.71
C ILE A 6 6.88 5.52 -0.40
N LEU A 7 5.73 5.81 0.21
CA LEU A 7 5.24 5.15 1.41
C LEU A 7 4.07 4.25 1.03
N LYS A 8 4.13 2.97 1.42
CA LYS A 8 3.08 2.00 1.15
C LYS A 8 2.68 1.26 2.42
N LYS A 9 1.37 1.22 2.68
CA LYS A 9 0.78 0.40 3.74
C LYS A 9 0.61 -1.02 3.24
N VAL A 10 1.29 -1.96 3.88
CA VAL A 10 1.24 -3.39 3.58
C VAL A 10 0.61 -4.13 4.76
N VAL A 11 -0.33 -5.01 4.48
CA VAL A 11 -1.05 -5.76 5.51
C VAL A 11 -0.82 -7.26 5.33
N LEU A 12 -0.59 -7.99 6.43
CA LEU A 12 -0.55 -9.44 6.44
C LEU A 12 -1.86 -9.99 7.01
N LEU A 13 -2.50 -10.89 6.26
CA LEU A 13 -3.72 -11.59 6.66
C LEU A 13 -3.57 -13.12 6.56
N GLY A 14 -4.40 -13.82 7.29
CA GLY A 14 -4.41 -15.27 7.40
C GLY A 14 -4.82 -15.73 8.78
N ASP A 15 -5.10 -16.99 8.94
CA ASP A 15 -5.58 -17.59 10.18
C ASP A 15 -4.62 -17.44 11.36
N GLY A 16 -5.09 -17.72 12.56
CA GLY A 16 -4.26 -17.72 13.77
C GLY A 16 -3.13 -18.76 13.69
N GLY A 17 -1.92 -18.37 14.09
CA GLY A 17 -0.76 -19.27 14.15
C GLY A 17 -0.13 -19.66 12.82
N VAL A 18 -0.53 -19.07 11.67
CA VAL A 18 0.11 -19.31 10.36
C VAL A 18 1.50 -18.68 10.24
N GLY A 19 1.88 -17.77 11.16
CA GLY A 19 3.22 -17.21 11.24
C GLY A 19 3.38 -15.81 10.65
N LYS A 20 2.31 -14.99 10.55
CA LYS A 20 2.36 -13.59 10.09
C LYS A 20 3.38 -12.77 10.87
N THR A 21 3.24 -12.72 12.19
CA THR A 21 4.16 -12.03 13.12
C THR A 21 5.59 -12.53 12.95
N SER A 22 5.78 -13.84 12.79
CA SER A 22 7.10 -14.46 12.64
C SER A 22 7.75 -14.07 11.30
N LEU A 23 6.99 -14.02 10.20
CA LEU A 23 7.48 -13.54 8.89
C LEU A 23 7.93 -12.08 8.98
N ILE A 24 7.14 -11.22 9.63
CA ILE A 24 7.51 -9.81 9.84
C ILE A 24 8.77 -9.69 10.68
N ALA A 25 8.84 -10.39 11.81
CA ALA A 25 10.01 -10.36 12.69
C ALA A 25 11.27 -10.87 11.99
N ARG A 26 11.15 -11.95 11.20
CA ARG A 26 12.25 -12.47 10.38
C ARG A 26 12.73 -11.45 9.36
N TYR A 27 11.79 -10.80 8.65
CA TYR A 27 12.11 -9.83 7.60
C TYR A 27 12.70 -8.52 8.14
N VAL A 28 12.12 -7.98 9.21
CA VAL A 28 12.50 -6.64 9.71
C VAL A 28 13.74 -6.68 10.59
N VAL A 29 13.84 -7.67 11.51
CA VAL A 29 14.88 -7.73 12.54
C VAL A 29 15.68 -9.04 12.53
N ASN A 30 15.46 -9.89 11.56
CA ASN A 30 16.07 -11.23 11.40
C ASN A 30 15.98 -12.09 12.67
N LYS A 31 14.81 -12.09 13.33
CA LYS A 31 14.54 -12.87 14.55
C LYS A 31 13.39 -13.84 14.34
N PHE A 32 13.47 -14.97 15.05
CA PHE A 32 12.39 -15.95 15.14
C PHE A 32 12.29 -16.40 16.62
N ASP A 33 11.05 -16.58 17.10
CA ASP A 33 10.78 -17.13 18.43
C ASP A 33 9.85 -18.33 18.26
N ASP A 34 10.24 -19.47 18.81
CA ASP A 34 9.47 -20.71 18.77
C ASP A 34 8.20 -20.65 19.64
N LYS A 35 8.13 -19.69 20.57
CA LYS A 35 6.96 -19.53 21.43
C LYS A 35 5.83 -18.82 20.69
N TYR A 36 4.73 -19.51 20.51
CA TYR A 36 3.51 -18.90 19.98
C TYR A 36 2.89 -18.00 21.04
N ILE A 37 2.87 -16.71 20.75
CA ILE A 37 2.11 -15.71 21.50
C ILE A 37 1.08 -15.11 20.54
N ALA A 38 -0.21 -15.19 20.92
CA ALA A 38 -1.28 -14.60 20.12
C ALA A 38 -1.06 -13.07 20.04
N THR A 39 -1.11 -12.54 18.81
CA THR A 39 -1.01 -11.08 18.61
C THR A 39 -2.26 -10.41 19.20
N ILE A 40 -2.08 -9.44 20.09
CA ILE A 40 -3.16 -8.64 20.66
C ILE A 40 -3.13 -7.27 20.01
N GLY A 41 -4.20 -6.91 19.30
CA GLY A 41 -4.30 -5.64 18.58
C GLY A 41 -3.56 -5.66 17.22
N THR A 42 -3.00 -4.53 16.86
CA THR A 42 -2.26 -4.34 15.60
C THR A 42 -0.87 -3.81 15.90
N LYS A 43 0.15 -4.43 15.31
CA LYS A 43 1.54 -3.97 15.40
C LYS A 43 2.01 -3.48 14.04
N VAL A 44 2.67 -2.33 14.02
CA VAL A 44 3.24 -1.76 12.79
C VAL A 44 4.76 -1.85 12.84
N SER A 45 5.36 -2.33 11.75
CA SER A 45 6.80 -2.38 11.53
C SER A 45 7.15 -1.64 10.25
N ARG A 46 8.35 -1.06 10.20
CA ARG A 46 8.84 -0.33 9.02
C ARG A 46 10.01 -1.06 8.39
N LYS A 47 10.03 -1.10 7.07
CA LYS A 47 11.19 -1.54 6.28
C LYS A 47 11.34 -0.64 5.06
N ASP A 48 12.56 -0.17 4.81
CA ASP A 48 12.89 0.62 3.63
C ASP A 48 13.63 -0.29 2.63
N ILE A 49 13.22 -0.26 1.36
CA ILE A 49 13.81 -1.03 0.25
C ILE A 49 14.05 -0.07 -0.91
N GLN A 50 15.16 -0.25 -1.61
CA GLN A 50 15.49 0.52 -2.79
C GLN A 50 15.36 -0.33 -4.06
N PHE A 51 14.60 0.17 -5.04
CA PHE A 51 14.50 -0.41 -6.37
C PHE A 51 15.20 0.50 -7.38
N VAL A 52 16.19 -0.05 -8.09
CA VAL A 52 16.95 0.67 -9.10
C VAL A 52 16.43 0.26 -10.48
N LYS A 53 15.92 1.22 -11.24
CA LYS A 53 15.51 1.09 -12.64
C LYS A 53 16.43 1.98 -13.49
N PRO A 54 16.51 1.81 -14.82
CA PRO A 54 17.50 2.51 -15.66
C PRO A 54 17.57 4.04 -15.46
N ASP A 55 16.43 4.70 -15.28
CA ASP A 55 16.35 6.16 -15.12
C ASP A 55 15.70 6.61 -13.81
N LEU A 56 15.43 5.66 -12.89
CA LEU A 56 14.63 5.90 -11.70
C LEU A 56 15.11 5.07 -10.53
N ILE A 57 15.38 5.71 -9.40
CA ILE A 57 15.58 5.04 -8.11
C ILE A 57 14.31 5.26 -7.28
N ILE A 58 13.73 4.18 -6.78
CA ILE A 58 12.56 4.24 -5.92
C ILE A 58 12.93 3.73 -4.53
N ASN A 59 12.86 4.60 -3.55
CA ASN A 59 12.94 4.23 -2.13
C ASN A 59 11.54 3.90 -1.65
N LEU A 60 11.23 2.61 -1.56
CA LEU A 60 9.97 2.13 -1.03
C LEU A 60 10.06 1.97 0.48
N ARG A 61 9.27 2.75 1.21
CA ARG A 61 9.05 2.57 2.64
C ARG A 61 7.78 1.75 2.85
N MET A 62 7.94 0.52 3.30
CA MET A 62 6.83 -0.34 3.68
C MET A 62 6.46 -0.14 5.14
N MET A 63 5.22 0.26 5.41
CA MET A 63 4.60 0.21 6.74
C MET A 63 3.83 -1.11 6.83
N ILE A 64 4.41 -2.08 7.52
CA ILE A 64 3.93 -3.47 7.57
C ILE A 64 3.06 -3.66 8.80
N TRP A 65 1.80 -3.98 8.58
CA TRP A 65 0.77 -4.12 9.61
C TRP A 65 0.53 -5.60 9.91
N ASP A 66 0.88 -6.01 11.13
CA ASP A 66 0.56 -7.32 11.67
C ASP A 66 -0.82 -7.26 12.34
N ILE A 67 -1.80 -7.88 11.71
CA ILE A 67 -3.18 -7.88 12.17
C ILE A 67 -3.55 -9.23 12.77
N LEU A 68 -4.38 -9.20 13.82
CA LEU A 68 -4.98 -10.38 14.44
C LEU A 68 -5.54 -11.36 13.40
N GLY A 69 -5.07 -12.61 13.46
CA GLY A 69 -5.53 -13.71 12.60
C GLY A 69 -6.80 -14.41 13.11
N GLN A 70 -7.52 -13.82 14.04
CA GLN A 70 -8.77 -14.38 14.59
C GLN A 70 -9.97 -13.76 13.88
N LYS A 71 -10.87 -14.62 13.37
CA LYS A 71 -11.99 -14.21 12.52
C LYS A 71 -13.06 -13.40 13.27
N GLU A 72 -13.10 -13.51 14.57
CA GLU A 72 -14.10 -12.87 15.45
C GLU A 72 -13.94 -11.34 15.59
N TYR A 73 -12.75 -10.80 15.32
CA TYR A 73 -12.45 -9.38 15.51
C TYR A 73 -12.61 -8.53 14.23
N SER A 74 -13.75 -8.65 13.56
CA SER A 74 -14.01 -7.99 12.26
C SER A 74 -13.88 -6.47 12.30
N LYS A 75 -14.40 -5.78 13.33
CA LYS A 75 -14.36 -4.30 13.43
C LYS A 75 -12.92 -3.76 13.52
N ILE A 76 -12.07 -4.38 14.35
CA ILE A 76 -10.66 -3.96 14.52
C ILE A 76 -9.91 -4.21 13.21
N ARG A 77 -10.20 -5.32 12.55
CA ARG A 77 -9.57 -5.71 11.29
C ARG A 77 -9.97 -4.76 10.16
N SER A 78 -11.24 -4.41 10.03
CA SER A 78 -11.71 -3.46 9.02
C SER A 78 -11.02 -2.10 9.13
N ALA A 79 -10.90 -1.56 10.34
CA ALA A 79 -10.16 -0.31 10.58
C ALA A 79 -8.67 -0.44 10.21
N SER A 80 -8.06 -1.60 10.50
CA SER A 80 -6.66 -1.86 10.17
C SER A 80 -6.41 -2.08 8.68
N LEU A 81 -7.41 -2.56 7.93
CA LEU A 81 -7.36 -2.75 6.47
C LEU A 81 -7.52 -1.46 5.69
N SER A 82 -8.25 -0.49 6.23
CA SER A 82 -8.48 0.80 5.55
C SER A 82 -7.17 1.42 5.11
N GLY A 83 -7.11 1.85 3.84
CA GLY A 83 -5.93 2.43 3.22
C GLY A 83 -4.78 1.44 2.95
N ALA A 84 -4.99 0.13 3.03
CA ALA A 84 -4.00 -0.85 2.60
C ALA A 84 -3.74 -0.73 1.09
N GLN A 85 -2.47 -0.78 0.71
CA GLN A 85 -2.00 -0.64 -0.67
C GLN A 85 -1.25 -1.88 -1.15
N GLY A 86 -1.00 -2.83 -0.25
CA GLY A 86 -0.41 -4.12 -0.56
C GLY A 86 -0.84 -5.17 0.45
N LEU A 87 -0.98 -6.40 0.01
CA LEU A 87 -1.49 -7.53 0.79
C LEU A 87 -0.57 -8.73 0.69
N ILE A 88 -0.31 -9.36 1.84
CA ILE A 88 0.28 -10.69 1.91
C ILE A 88 -0.73 -11.62 2.58
N LEU A 89 -1.23 -12.60 1.85
CA LEU A 89 -2.09 -13.65 2.36
C LEU A 89 -1.24 -14.85 2.82
N VAL A 90 -1.28 -15.17 4.11
CA VAL A 90 -0.41 -16.19 4.71
C VAL A 90 -1.20 -17.41 5.14
N GLY A 91 -0.88 -18.57 4.55
CA GLY A 91 -1.33 -19.89 4.98
C GLY A 91 -0.18 -20.71 5.57
N ASP A 92 -0.51 -21.74 6.31
CA ASP A 92 0.41 -22.69 6.93
C ASP A 92 0.39 -24.00 6.12
N LEU A 93 1.50 -24.33 5.49
CA LEU A 93 1.59 -25.54 4.63
C LEU A 93 1.37 -26.84 5.39
N SER A 94 1.60 -26.86 6.71
CA SER A 94 1.30 -28.02 7.55
C SER A 94 -0.19 -28.15 7.89
N ARG A 95 -1.03 -27.18 7.50
CA ARG A 95 -2.47 -27.11 7.78
C ARG A 95 -3.26 -26.65 6.56
N ALA A 96 -3.67 -27.59 5.73
CA ALA A 96 -4.32 -27.32 4.43
C ALA A 96 -5.59 -26.45 4.54
N GLU A 97 -6.33 -26.56 5.64
CA GLU A 97 -7.51 -25.72 5.90
C GLU A 97 -7.21 -24.23 5.94
N THR A 98 -5.98 -23.84 6.37
CA THR A 98 -5.56 -22.44 6.38
C THR A 98 -5.31 -21.90 4.97
N ILE A 99 -4.92 -22.75 4.02
CA ILE A 99 -4.78 -22.37 2.61
C ILE A 99 -6.17 -22.13 2.01
N GLY A 100 -7.14 -23.02 2.26
CA GLY A 100 -8.53 -22.84 1.80
C GLY A 100 -9.14 -21.53 2.32
N SER A 101 -8.90 -21.19 3.59
CA SER A 101 -9.46 -19.99 4.21
C SER A 101 -8.95 -18.69 3.60
N LEU A 102 -7.77 -18.68 2.93
CA LEU A 102 -7.25 -17.48 2.26
C LEU A 102 -8.23 -16.97 1.20
N LYS A 103 -8.80 -17.86 0.39
CA LYS A 103 -9.77 -17.50 -0.63
C LYS A 103 -11.17 -17.32 -0.07
N ASP A 104 -11.61 -18.27 0.77
CA ASP A 104 -13.01 -18.37 1.17
C ASP A 104 -13.42 -17.31 2.18
N PHE A 105 -12.46 -16.78 2.93
CA PHE A 105 -12.69 -15.78 3.96
C PHE A 105 -11.85 -14.52 3.73
N TRP A 106 -10.50 -14.61 3.77
CA TRP A 106 -9.62 -13.45 3.84
C TRP A 106 -9.67 -12.56 2.60
N LEU A 107 -9.60 -13.16 1.42
CA LEU A 107 -9.63 -12.38 0.16
C LEU A 107 -10.98 -11.70 -0.05
N LYS A 108 -12.08 -12.35 0.33
CA LYS A 108 -13.42 -11.74 0.23
C LYS A 108 -13.55 -10.53 1.14
N GLU A 109 -13.03 -10.62 2.37
CA GLU A 109 -13.07 -9.51 3.32
C GLU A 109 -12.26 -8.31 2.81
N VAL A 110 -11.06 -8.54 2.25
CA VAL A 110 -10.25 -7.48 1.64
C VAL A 110 -10.98 -6.83 0.47
N GLY A 111 -11.53 -7.64 -0.45
CA GLY A 111 -12.25 -7.14 -1.62
C GLY A 111 -13.40 -6.20 -1.27
N ILE A 112 -14.09 -6.44 -0.14
CA ILE A 112 -15.18 -5.57 0.33
C ILE A 112 -14.66 -4.24 0.89
N ILE A 113 -13.50 -4.24 1.56
CA ILE A 113 -13.01 -3.07 2.34
C ILE A 113 -12.09 -2.18 1.49
N VAL A 114 -11.20 -2.79 0.72
CA VAL A 114 -10.10 -2.08 0.03
C VAL A 114 -10.19 -2.22 -1.49
N GLY A 115 -10.91 -3.23 -1.98
CA GLY A 115 -10.93 -3.58 -3.40
C GLY A 115 -9.72 -4.41 -3.83
N GLU A 116 -9.36 -4.32 -5.12
CA GLU A 116 -8.20 -5.03 -5.68
C GLU A 116 -6.93 -4.24 -5.42
N ILE A 117 -5.97 -4.86 -4.74
CA ILE A 117 -4.65 -4.31 -4.45
C ILE A 117 -3.57 -5.35 -4.75
N PRO A 118 -2.31 -4.93 -5.03
CA PRO A 118 -1.18 -5.82 -5.17
C PRO A 118 -1.12 -6.86 -4.06
N THR A 119 -1.21 -8.14 -4.43
CA THR A 119 -1.37 -9.26 -3.49
C THR A 119 -0.36 -10.35 -3.78
N VAL A 120 0.30 -10.87 -2.73
CA VAL A 120 1.13 -12.08 -2.77
C VAL A 120 0.54 -13.13 -1.85
N ILE A 121 0.47 -14.37 -2.31
CA ILE A 121 -0.06 -15.50 -1.53
C ILE A 121 1.12 -16.35 -1.04
N VAL A 122 1.17 -16.64 0.25
CA VAL A 122 2.30 -17.30 0.90
C VAL A 122 1.89 -18.59 1.57
N GLY A 123 2.60 -19.67 1.26
CA GLY A 123 2.66 -20.87 2.05
C GLY A 123 3.85 -20.81 3.00
N ASN A 124 3.59 -20.57 4.28
CA ASN A 124 4.62 -20.52 5.31
C ASN A 124 4.84 -21.90 5.95
N LYS A 125 5.94 -22.05 6.66
CA LYS A 125 6.38 -23.27 7.36
C LYS A 125 6.77 -24.42 6.43
N THR A 126 7.53 -24.10 5.36
CA THR A 126 8.14 -25.11 4.47
C THR A 126 8.99 -26.11 5.23
N ASP A 127 9.54 -25.73 6.38
CA ASP A 127 10.30 -26.59 7.30
C ASP A 127 9.47 -27.70 7.95
N LEU A 128 8.14 -27.63 7.91
CA LEU A 128 7.20 -28.60 8.46
C LEU A 128 6.37 -29.34 7.39
N ALA A 129 6.49 -28.97 6.13
CA ALA A 129 5.72 -29.55 5.04
C ALA A 129 6.61 -30.34 4.07
N GLU A 130 6.09 -31.40 3.52
CA GLU A 130 6.76 -32.12 2.44
C GLU A 130 6.61 -31.32 1.13
N ARG A 131 7.68 -31.29 0.32
CA ARG A 131 7.63 -30.70 -1.02
C ARG A 131 6.61 -31.47 -1.90
N GLY A 132 5.83 -30.69 -2.68
CA GLY A 132 4.75 -31.28 -3.49
C GLY A 132 3.53 -31.69 -2.68
N SER A 133 3.40 -31.23 -1.43
CA SER A 133 2.24 -31.53 -0.60
C SER A 133 0.95 -30.96 -1.21
N MET A 134 -0.20 -31.50 -0.80
CA MET A 134 -1.51 -31.03 -1.24
C MET A 134 -1.69 -29.54 -0.93
N SER A 135 -1.18 -29.05 0.20
CA SER A 135 -1.22 -27.62 0.58
C SER A 135 -0.46 -26.73 -0.40
N GLU A 136 0.71 -27.19 -0.86
CA GLU A 136 1.52 -26.49 -1.86
C GLU A 136 0.80 -26.43 -3.20
N MET A 137 0.26 -27.55 -3.69
CA MET A 137 -0.52 -27.61 -4.93
C MET A 137 -1.77 -26.74 -4.88
N LEU A 138 -2.48 -26.71 -3.74
CA LEU A 138 -3.64 -25.83 -3.53
C LEU A 138 -3.24 -24.36 -3.59
N LEU A 139 -2.13 -23.97 -2.95
CA LEU A 139 -1.61 -22.62 -2.97
C LEU A 139 -1.26 -22.16 -4.40
N GLU A 140 -0.52 -22.97 -5.14
CA GLU A 140 -0.14 -22.69 -6.52
C GLU A 140 -1.37 -22.55 -7.44
N SER A 141 -2.32 -23.49 -7.35
CA SER A 141 -3.58 -23.44 -8.09
C SER A 141 -4.38 -22.18 -7.76
N MET A 142 -4.36 -21.75 -6.49
CA MET A 142 -5.02 -20.51 -6.06
C MET A 142 -4.35 -19.30 -6.69
N GLY A 143 -3.01 -19.20 -6.65
CA GLY A 143 -2.24 -18.12 -7.26
C GLY A 143 -2.53 -17.99 -8.75
N GLN A 144 -2.52 -19.10 -9.49
CA GLN A 144 -2.84 -19.12 -10.92
C GLN A 144 -4.25 -18.61 -11.20
N LYS A 145 -5.27 -19.07 -10.45
CA LYS A 145 -6.66 -18.67 -10.63
C LYS A 145 -6.93 -17.20 -10.31
N LEU A 146 -6.17 -16.63 -9.37
CA LEU A 146 -6.31 -15.25 -8.91
C LEU A 146 -5.37 -14.29 -9.64
N GLY A 147 -4.44 -14.81 -10.45
CA GLY A 147 -3.40 -13.99 -11.09
C GLY A 147 -2.43 -13.37 -10.08
N CYS A 148 -2.29 -13.98 -8.88
CA CYS A 148 -1.43 -13.49 -7.83
C CYS A 148 -0.15 -14.33 -7.74
N PRO A 149 1.05 -13.74 -7.60
CA PRO A 149 2.26 -14.48 -7.34
C PRO A 149 2.16 -15.25 -6.02
N THR A 150 2.78 -16.43 -5.99
CA THR A 150 2.87 -17.28 -4.81
C THR A 150 4.30 -17.37 -4.32
N ALA A 151 4.49 -17.57 -3.02
CA ALA A 151 5.79 -17.83 -2.41
C ALA A 151 5.68 -18.94 -1.36
N LEU A 152 6.70 -19.78 -1.31
CA LEU A 152 6.86 -20.82 -0.27
C LEU A 152 7.96 -20.33 0.66
N CYS A 153 7.68 -20.19 1.95
CA CYS A 153 8.59 -19.59 2.93
C CYS A 153 8.67 -20.39 4.22
N SER A 154 9.75 -20.22 4.94
CA SER A 154 9.83 -20.57 6.35
C SER A 154 10.31 -19.37 7.18
N ALA A 155 9.44 -18.83 8.01
CA ALA A 155 9.85 -17.81 8.98
C ALA A 155 10.89 -18.35 9.97
N LYS A 156 10.88 -19.65 10.25
CA LYS A 156 11.81 -20.31 11.16
C LYS A 156 13.22 -20.35 10.60
N THR A 157 13.40 -20.85 9.40
CA THR A 157 14.72 -20.96 8.75
C THR A 157 15.16 -19.66 8.08
N GLY A 158 14.22 -18.80 7.70
CA GLY A 158 14.44 -17.60 6.90
C GLY A 158 14.31 -17.85 5.40
N GLU A 159 14.01 -19.08 4.98
CA GLU A 159 13.88 -19.46 3.57
C GLU A 159 12.85 -18.58 2.86
N ASN A 160 13.26 -17.95 1.77
CA ASN A 160 12.46 -17.09 0.87
C ASN A 160 11.74 -15.90 1.53
N VAL A 161 11.98 -15.58 2.79
CA VAL A 161 11.27 -14.48 3.47
C VAL A 161 11.59 -13.14 2.84
N GLU A 162 12.85 -12.87 2.53
CA GLU A 162 13.24 -11.61 1.88
C GLU A 162 12.67 -11.52 0.46
N ASN A 163 12.73 -12.61 -0.29
CA ASN A 163 12.18 -12.68 -1.65
C ASN A 163 10.66 -12.42 -1.69
N LEU A 164 9.90 -12.93 -0.71
CA LEU A 164 8.47 -12.65 -0.56
C LEU A 164 8.17 -11.15 -0.54
N PHE A 165 8.86 -10.41 0.32
CA PHE A 165 8.64 -8.96 0.43
C PHE A 165 9.17 -8.19 -0.77
N ASN A 166 10.22 -8.69 -1.44
CA ASN A 166 10.72 -8.12 -2.68
C ASN A 166 9.70 -8.28 -3.82
N ILE A 167 9.05 -9.45 -3.96
CA ILE A 167 7.98 -9.67 -4.94
C ILE A 167 6.85 -8.66 -4.73
N LEU A 168 6.37 -8.49 -3.50
CA LEU A 168 5.34 -7.47 -3.23
C LEU A 168 5.85 -6.06 -3.52
N GLY A 169 7.09 -5.76 -3.14
CA GLY A 169 7.73 -4.47 -3.43
C GLY A 169 7.77 -4.16 -4.91
N GLU A 170 8.12 -5.13 -5.75
CA GLU A 170 8.11 -4.97 -7.21
C GLU A 170 6.71 -4.68 -7.76
N LEU A 171 5.67 -5.35 -7.24
CA LEU A 171 4.28 -5.06 -7.62
C LEU A 171 3.87 -3.63 -7.24
N LEU A 172 4.21 -3.19 -6.03
CA LEU A 172 3.91 -1.84 -5.54
C LEU A 172 4.64 -0.75 -6.33
N VAL A 173 5.89 -1.02 -6.74
CA VAL A 173 6.70 -0.12 -7.56
C VAL A 173 6.23 -0.12 -9.01
N ALA A 174 5.79 -1.26 -9.54
CA ALA A 174 5.24 -1.36 -10.91
C ALA A 174 3.99 -0.51 -11.09
N GLU A 175 3.11 -0.42 -10.08
CA GLU A 175 1.98 0.51 -10.10
C GLU A 175 2.43 1.97 -10.26
N VAL A 176 3.46 2.38 -9.52
CA VAL A 176 4.02 3.73 -9.61
C VAL A 176 4.64 3.99 -10.98
N ALA A 177 5.34 3.00 -11.54
CA ALA A 177 5.91 3.09 -12.88
C ALA A 177 4.80 3.08 -13.97
N ALA A 178 3.72 2.31 -13.80
CA ALA A 178 2.58 2.26 -14.71
C ALA A 178 1.76 3.56 -14.66
N THR A 179 1.62 4.18 -13.50
CA THR A 179 1.03 5.51 -13.35
C THR A 179 1.83 6.54 -14.14
N ARG A 180 3.18 6.40 -14.23
CA ARG A 180 4.03 7.24 -15.09
C ARG A 180 3.77 7.02 -16.58
N VAL A 181 3.42 5.82 -17.01
CA VAL A 181 3.04 5.54 -18.41
C VAL A 181 1.65 6.12 -18.69
N LYS A 182 0.73 6.11 -17.71
CA LYS A 182 -0.57 6.78 -17.81
C LYS A 182 -0.47 8.29 -17.66
N THR A 183 0.48 8.83 -16.90
CA THR A 183 0.78 10.28 -16.84
C THR A 183 1.62 10.80 -18.01
N LYS A 184 2.04 9.95 -18.95
CA LYS A 184 2.32 10.35 -20.34
C LYS A 184 1.05 10.55 -21.19
N GLU A 185 -0.13 10.30 -20.65
CA GLU A 185 -1.33 10.97 -21.10
C GLU A 185 -1.10 12.46 -20.93
N LYS A 186 -1.33 13.20 -22.01
CA LYS A 186 -1.12 14.64 -22.16
C LYS A 186 -1.27 15.36 -20.82
N PRO A 187 -0.34 16.24 -20.45
CA PRO A 187 -0.49 17.03 -19.22
C PRO A 187 -1.88 17.64 -19.18
N PRO A 188 -2.49 17.74 -18.00
CA PRO A 188 -3.86 18.25 -17.87
C PRO A 188 -3.96 19.56 -18.65
N GLN A 189 -4.81 19.59 -19.67
CA GLN A 189 -4.88 20.73 -20.59
C GLN A 189 -5.92 21.76 -20.16
N THR A 190 -6.94 21.32 -19.43
CA THR A 190 -7.98 22.21 -18.91
C THR A 190 -7.80 22.45 -17.40
N LEU A 191 -8.27 23.60 -16.94
CA LEU A 191 -8.17 23.95 -15.52
C LEU A 191 -8.93 22.94 -14.62
N ALA A 192 -10.07 22.40 -15.08
CA ALA A 192 -10.80 21.36 -14.35
C ALA A 192 -9.94 20.10 -14.16
N GLN A 193 -9.25 19.64 -15.20
CA GLN A 193 -8.34 18.48 -15.11
C GLN A 193 -7.15 18.75 -14.18
N VAL A 194 -6.66 19.99 -14.16
CA VAL A 194 -5.61 20.41 -13.22
C VAL A 194 -6.11 20.37 -11.78
N VAL A 195 -7.34 20.82 -11.53
CA VAL A 195 -7.96 20.75 -10.20
C VAL A 195 -8.12 19.30 -9.73
N ASP A 196 -8.63 18.41 -10.59
CA ASP A 196 -8.75 16.97 -10.28
C ASP A 196 -7.37 16.36 -9.95
N PHE A 197 -6.36 16.70 -10.73
CA PHE A 197 -4.99 16.24 -10.47
C PHE A 197 -4.47 16.75 -9.12
N ILE A 198 -4.65 18.05 -8.80
CA ILE A 198 -4.22 18.65 -7.52
C ILE A 198 -4.86 17.93 -6.34
N VAL A 199 -6.17 17.65 -6.41
CA VAL A 199 -6.88 16.93 -5.34
C VAL A 199 -6.30 15.53 -5.13
N GLN A 200 -6.10 14.79 -6.21
CA GLN A 200 -5.54 13.43 -6.16
C GLN A 200 -4.11 13.43 -5.63
N ASP A 201 -3.27 14.35 -6.11
CA ASP A 201 -1.88 14.47 -5.72
C ASP A 201 -1.75 14.87 -4.23
N PHE A 202 -2.51 15.85 -3.76
CA PHE A 202 -2.55 16.24 -2.36
C PHE A 202 -2.98 15.08 -1.46
N CYS A 203 -4.07 14.39 -1.81
CA CYS A 203 -4.57 13.25 -1.04
C CYS A 203 -3.55 12.09 -1.00
N ALA A 204 -2.86 11.83 -2.11
CA ALA A 204 -1.84 10.78 -2.17
C ALA A 204 -0.63 11.08 -1.28
N GLN A 205 -0.24 12.36 -1.18
CA GLN A 205 0.93 12.79 -0.40
C GLN A 205 0.64 12.97 1.09
N TYR A 206 -0.58 13.39 1.45
CA TYR A 206 -0.97 13.65 2.84
C TYR A 206 -1.06 12.38 3.70
N GLY A 207 -1.35 11.22 3.09
CA GLY A 207 -1.28 9.90 3.72
C GLY A 207 -2.51 9.48 4.54
N ASP A 208 -3.41 10.40 4.87
CA ASP A 208 -4.72 10.14 5.50
C ASP A 208 -5.80 10.73 4.60
N LEU A 209 -6.46 9.87 3.82
CA LEU A 209 -7.39 10.28 2.78
C LEU A 209 -8.58 11.08 3.33
N GLU A 210 -9.15 10.69 4.48
CA GLU A 210 -10.31 11.39 5.05
C GLU A 210 -9.93 12.80 5.47
N LYS A 211 -8.80 12.95 6.18
CA LYS A 211 -8.30 14.26 6.58
C LYS A 211 -7.89 15.11 5.37
N ALA A 212 -7.21 14.50 4.40
CA ALA A 212 -6.81 15.18 3.19
C ALA A 212 -8.01 15.76 2.43
N MET A 213 -9.08 14.96 2.27
CA MET A 213 -10.30 15.40 1.60
C MET A 213 -11.01 16.55 2.36
N LEU A 214 -11.06 16.48 3.70
CA LEU A 214 -11.61 17.57 4.52
C LEU A 214 -10.80 18.87 4.36
N ILE A 215 -9.47 18.77 4.32
CA ILE A 215 -8.60 19.93 4.11
C ILE A 215 -8.83 20.51 2.73
N VAL A 216 -8.86 19.68 1.68
CA VAL A 216 -9.13 20.13 0.30
C VAL A 216 -10.48 20.84 0.23
N GLN A 217 -11.54 20.21 0.77
CA GLN A 217 -12.87 20.81 0.78
C GLN A 217 -12.87 22.19 1.45
N HIS A 218 -12.30 22.29 2.66
CA HIS A 218 -12.23 23.53 3.41
C HIS A 218 -11.46 24.62 2.65
N GLN A 219 -10.27 24.28 2.10
CA GLN A 219 -9.46 25.26 1.37
C GLN A 219 -10.12 25.70 0.04
N PHE A 220 -10.86 24.81 -0.62
CA PHE A 220 -11.59 25.14 -1.84
C PHE A 220 -12.82 26.00 -1.56
N GLU A 221 -13.55 25.72 -0.47
CA GLU A 221 -14.68 26.53 -0.02
C GLU A 221 -14.20 27.94 0.38
N ASP A 222 -13.14 28.05 1.18
CA ASP A 222 -12.55 29.33 1.61
C ASP A 222 -12.05 30.18 0.44
N ALA A 223 -11.48 29.55 -0.58
CA ALA A 223 -10.98 30.23 -1.78
C ALA A 223 -12.08 30.48 -2.84
N GLY A 224 -13.30 29.99 -2.63
CA GLY A 224 -14.40 30.11 -3.59
C GLY A 224 -14.20 29.32 -4.88
N VAL A 225 -13.52 28.14 -4.82
CA VAL A 225 -13.31 27.28 -5.99
C VAL A 225 -14.59 26.54 -6.35
N ASP A 226 -15.18 26.84 -7.50
CA ASP A 226 -16.20 25.99 -8.10
C ASP A 226 -15.54 24.90 -8.95
N ILE A 227 -15.58 23.65 -8.48
CA ILE A 227 -14.97 22.49 -9.17
C ILE A 227 -15.53 22.29 -10.59
N ARG A 228 -16.78 22.68 -10.84
CA ARG A 228 -17.41 22.55 -12.16
C ARG A 228 -16.97 23.62 -13.15
N LYS A 229 -16.60 24.81 -12.65
CA LYS A 229 -16.12 25.96 -13.44
C LYS A 229 -15.00 26.67 -12.68
N PRO A 230 -13.84 26.03 -12.48
CA PRO A 230 -12.79 26.61 -11.69
C PRO A 230 -12.25 27.89 -12.32
N GLN A 231 -11.89 28.86 -11.46
CA GLN A 231 -11.21 30.09 -11.83
C GLN A 231 -9.76 30.02 -11.36
N LYS A 232 -8.81 30.45 -12.20
CA LYS A 232 -7.37 30.34 -11.89
C LYS A 232 -7.00 31.00 -10.57
N GLU A 233 -7.52 32.20 -10.33
CA GLU A 233 -7.24 32.99 -9.12
C GLU A 233 -7.72 32.27 -7.86
N ALA A 234 -8.92 31.70 -7.89
CA ALA A 234 -9.48 30.93 -6.77
C ALA A 234 -8.64 29.66 -6.49
N VAL A 235 -8.27 28.93 -7.55
CA VAL A 235 -7.45 27.73 -7.41
C VAL A 235 -6.05 28.07 -6.86
N LEU A 236 -5.40 29.11 -7.36
CA LEU A 236 -4.10 29.57 -6.85
C LEU A 236 -4.18 29.93 -5.36
N HIS A 237 -5.25 30.61 -4.94
CA HIS A 237 -5.47 30.94 -3.52
C HIS A 237 -5.64 29.68 -2.66
N ALA A 238 -6.41 28.68 -3.14
CA ALA A 238 -6.56 27.41 -2.44
C ALA A 238 -5.22 26.64 -2.27
N LEU A 239 -4.31 26.73 -3.25
CA LEU A 239 -3.01 26.09 -3.18
C LEU A 239 -2.13 26.60 -2.02
N ASP A 240 -2.22 27.87 -1.66
CA ASP A 240 -1.49 28.41 -0.52
C ASP A 240 -1.96 27.80 0.81
N GLY A 241 -3.27 27.53 0.93
CA GLY A 241 -3.86 26.84 2.07
C GLY A 241 -3.46 25.38 2.14
N LEU A 242 -3.47 24.69 1.00
CA LEU A 242 -3.02 23.28 0.91
C LEU A 242 -1.54 23.14 1.28
N ALA A 243 -0.68 24.04 0.81
CA ALA A 243 0.74 24.01 1.13
C ALA A 243 1.01 24.21 2.64
N LYS A 244 0.26 25.10 3.30
CA LYS A 244 0.35 25.27 4.77
C LYS A 244 -0.07 23.99 5.50
N ALA A 245 -1.09 23.29 5.02
CA ALA A 245 -1.50 22.01 5.59
C ALA A 245 -0.44 20.93 5.39
N GLU A 246 0.21 20.89 4.22
CA GLU A 246 1.33 19.96 3.94
C GLU A 246 2.54 20.23 4.84
N GLU A 247 2.84 21.46 5.21
CA GLU A 247 3.94 21.79 6.14
C GLU A 247 3.77 21.13 7.53
N LEU A 248 2.55 20.79 7.91
CA LEU A 248 2.27 20.10 9.18
C LEU A 248 2.51 18.58 9.12
N SER A 249 2.46 17.98 7.92
CA SER A 249 2.59 16.53 7.70
C SER A 249 3.86 16.15 6.95
N LEU A 250 4.42 17.08 6.16
CA LEU A 250 5.62 16.92 5.36
C LEU A 250 6.71 17.89 5.81
N THR A 251 7.88 17.85 5.16
CA THR A 251 8.90 18.88 5.38
C THR A 251 8.54 20.15 4.61
N LYS A 252 8.91 21.33 5.13
CA LYS A 252 8.70 22.63 4.45
C LYS A 252 9.26 22.65 3.03
N SER A 253 10.38 21.97 2.81
CA SER A 253 11.01 21.88 1.48
C SER A 253 10.11 21.13 0.49
N VAL A 254 9.50 20.04 0.89
CA VAL A 254 8.59 19.23 0.04
C VAL A 254 7.31 20.01 -0.24
N ALA A 255 6.68 20.58 0.78
CA ALA A 255 5.47 21.38 0.62
C ALA A 255 5.66 22.55 -0.35
N ARG A 256 6.84 23.20 -0.31
CA ARG A 256 7.18 24.28 -1.23
C ARG A 256 7.33 23.80 -2.68
N VAL A 257 8.00 22.68 -2.91
CA VAL A 257 8.15 22.10 -4.25
C VAL A 257 6.78 21.73 -4.83
N ASN A 258 5.92 21.11 -4.03
CA ASN A 258 4.55 20.76 -4.43
C ASN A 258 3.74 22.00 -4.82
N LEU A 259 3.85 23.06 -4.02
CA LEU A 259 3.18 24.34 -4.30
C LEU A 259 3.62 24.93 -5.64
N GLU A 260 4.94 25.04 -5.86
CA GLU A 260 5.51 25.60 -7.10
C GLU A 260 5.09 24.80 -8.34
N GLU A 261 5.08 23.47 -8.26
CA GLU A 261 4.63 22.59 -9.36
C GLU A 261 3.13 22.76 -9.65
N ARG A 262 2.28 22.73 -8.63
CA ARG A 262 0.82 22.90 -8.79
C ARG A 262 0.46 24.30 -9.30
N GLN A 263 1.10 25.36 -8.81
CA GLN A 263 0.90 26.72 -9.32
C GLN A 263 1.27 26.82 -10.81
N ARG A 264 2.38 26.22 -11.21
CA ARG A 264 2.78 26.15 -12.62
C ARG A 264 1.74 25.47 -13.50
N MET A 265 1.16 24.37 -13.03
CA MET A 265 0.11 23.66 -13.77
C MET A 265 -1.15 24.53 -13.94
N VAL A 266 -1.59 25.23 -12.88
CA VAL A 266 -2.75 26.14 -12.94
C VAL A 266 -2.51 27.29 -13.93
N ILE A 267 -1.31 27.89 -13.92
CA ILE A 267 -0.96 29.00 -14.81
C ILE A 267 -1.00 28.55 -16.27
N LEU A 268 -0.47 27.35 -16.58
CA LEU A 268 -0.38 26.81 -17.94
C LEU A 268 -1.68 26.18 -18.44
N ALA A 269 -2.67 25.93 -17.56
CA ALA A 269 -3.94 25.33 -17.94
C ALA A 269 -4.72 26.24 -18.91
N LYS A 270 -5.38 25.60 -19.90
CA LYS A 270 -6.35 26.28 -20.76
C LYS A 270 -7.64 26.50 -19.96
N GLY A 271 -8.20 27.69 -20.06
CA GLY A 271 -9.48 28.03 -19.43
C GLY A 271 -10.65 27.25 -20.01
#